data_93476a0881de669b7a32e39fb56f151b
#
_entry.id   93476a0881de669b7a32e39fb56f151b
#
_cell.length_a   1.000
_cell.length_b   1.000
_cell.length_c   1.000
_cell.angle_alpha   90.00
_cell.angle_beta   90.00
_cell.angle_gamma   90.00
#
_symmetry.space_group_name_H-M   'P 1'
#
loop_
_entity.id
_entity.type
_entity.pdbx_description
1 polymer ?
#
loop_
_entity_poly.entity_id
_entity_poly.type
_entity_poly.pdbx_seq_one_letter_code
_entity_poly.pdbx_strand_id
1 'polypeptide(L)'
;AGVPSIVYGAFGLGFFCYGLGAGIDEVFFKASLVADGQPVFGTGGLLWASLTLALLTLPVVIVATEEALAAVPNSMREGSYACGAGKWQTIRRIVLPRALPGIMTGLILAMARGAGEVAPLMLVGVKKLALDLPVDGSFPFIHPEREFMHLAYLIYDVGFQSPDSQAAQPLVFTITFLLVAIIALLNIAAIWLRSRLRRRFTAQQF
;
A
#
# COMPACT_ATOMS: atom_id res chain seq x y z
N ALA A 1 15.04 4.17 -6.02
CA ALA A 1 13.92 4.85 -6.71
C ALA A 1 13.89 4.63 -8.23
N GLY A 2 14.86 3.92 -8.83
CA GLY A 2 14.95 3.70 -10.29
C GLY A 2 14.48 2.32 -10.77
N VAL A 3 13.91 1.50 -9.90
CA VAL A 3 13.44 0.16 -10.30
C VAL A 3 12.02 0.27 -10.87
N PRO A 4 11.74 -0.26 -12.08
CA PRO A 4 10.38 -0.30 -12.63
C PRO A 4 9.41 -1.04 -11.70
N SER A 5 8.18 -0.54 -11.57
CA SER A 5 7.18 -1.11 -10.65
C SER A 5 6.84 -2.57 -10.96
N ILE A 6 6.89 -2.96 -12.22
CA ILE A 6 6.64 -4.34 -12.65
C ILE A 6 7.67 -5.34 -12.07
N VAL A 7 8.91 -4.90 -11.82
CA VAL A 7 9.94 -5.74 -11.20
C VAL A 7 9.56 -6.11 -9.77
N TYR A 8 8.94 -5.18 -9.03
CA TYR A 8 8.38 -5.48 -7.70
C TYR A 8 7.23 -6.49 -7.79
N GLY A 9 6.41 -6.41 -8.85
CA GLY A 9 5.37 -7.42 -9.11
C GLY A 9 5.95 -8.80 -9.39
N ALA A 10 6.98 -8.89 -10.25
CA ALA A 10 7.65 -10.15 -10.54
C ALA A 10 8.33 -10.75 -9.30
N PHE A 11 8.97 -9.89 -8.48
CA PHE A 11 9.51 -10.31 -7.19
C PHE A 11 8.40 -10.78 -6.24
N GLY A 12 7.31 -10.03 -6.15
CA GLY A 12 6.15 -10.38 -5.32
C GLY A 12 5.56 -11.72 -5.70
N LEU A 13 5.40 -11.99 -6.99
CA LEU A 13 4.91 -13.27 -7.48
C LEU A 13 5.88 -14.42 -7.13
N GLY A 14 7.16 -14.25 -7.42
CA GLY A 14 8.16 -15.30 -7.19
C GLY A 14 8.42 -15.56 -5.71
N PHE A 15 8.62 -14.50 -4.93
CA PHE A 15 8.99 -14.62 -3.53
C PHE A 15 7.78 -14.80 -2.60
N PHE A 16 6.76 -13.95 -2.73
CA PHE A 16 5.60 -14.01 -1.83
C PHE A 16 4.66 -15.16 -2.21
N CYS A 17 4.21 -15.25 -3.46
CA CYS A 17 3.25 -16.29 -3.84
C CYS A 17 3.91 -17.67 -3.91
N TYR A 18 4.91 -17.84 -4.76
CA TYR A 18 5.51 -19.14 -5.00
C TYR A 18 6.50 -19.59 -3.91
N GLY A 19 7.18 -18.67 -3.25
CA GLY A 19 8.08 -18.99 -2.15
C GLY A 19 7.35 -19.15 -0.84
N LEU A 20 6.86 -18.05 -0.27
CA LEU A 20 6.22 -18.05 1.04
C LEU A 20 4.83 -18.67 1.02
N GLY A 21 3.99 -18.35 0.02
CA GLY A 21 2.62 -18.83 -0.08
C GLY A 21 2.56 -20.35 -0.26
N ALA A 22 3.34 -20.90 -1.18
CA ALA A 22 3.42 -22.34 -1.36
C ALA A 22 3.95 -23.06 -0.10
N GLY A 23 4.91 -22.47 0.61
CA GLY A 23 5.39 -23.02 1.88
C GLY A 23 4.33 -23.00 2.99
N ILE A 24 3.49 -21.96 3.06
CA ILE A 24 2.35 -21.90 3.99
C ILE A 24 1.33 -22.98 3.64
N ASP A 25 1.03 -23.17 2.36
CA ASP A 25 0.08 -24.17 1.90
C ASP A 25 0.55 -25.59 2.22
N GLU A 26 1.82 -25.90 2.05
CA GLU A 26 2.39 -27.19 2.40
C GLU A 26 2.33 -27.51 3.90
N VAL A 27 2.47 -26.50 4.75
CA VAL A 27 2.52 -26.68 6.22
C VAL A 27 1.11 -26.68 6.81
N PHE A 28 0.25 -25.72 6.44
CA PHE A 28 -1.03 -25.47 7.09
C PHE A 28 -2.24 -25.91 6.30
N PHE A 29 -2.17 -25.97 4.96
CA PHE A 29 -3.30 -26.23 4.07
C PHE A 29 -3.12 -27.49 3.21
N LYS A 30 -2.27 -28.41 3.66
CA LYS A 30 -1.98 -29.65 2.94
C LYS A 30 -3.24 -30.48 2.66
N ALA A 31 -4.23 -30.46 3.56
CA ALA A 31 -5.49 -31.16 3.38
C ALA A 31 -6.32 -30.55 2.23
N SER A 32 -6.38 -29.24 2.11
CA SER A 32 -7.07 -28.54 1.01
C SER A 32 -6.35 -28.73 -0.32
N LEU A 33 -5.02 -28.68 -0.32
CA LEU A 33 -4.19 -29.00 -1.49
C LEU A 33 -4.45 -30.42 -2.06
N VAL A 34 -4.65 -31.39 -1.17
CA VAL A 34 -4.90 -32.78 -1.56
C VAL A 34 -6.35 -32.97 -1.99
N ALA A 35 -7.33 -32.31 -1.36
CA ALA A 35 -8.74 -32.45 -1.64
C ALA A 35 -9.18 -31.73 -2.94
N ASP A 36 -8.76 -30.46 -3.09
CA ASP A 36 -9.23 -29.57 -4.16
C ASP A 36 -8.19 -29.33 -5.25
N GLY A 37 -6.94 -29.72 -5.02
CA GLY A 37 -5.81 -29.51 -5.94
C GLY A 37 -5.46 -28.03 -6.16
N GLN A 38 -6.05 -27.11 -5.36
CA GLN A 38 -5.85 -25.67 -5.50
C GLN A 38 -5.10 -25.10 -4.29
N PRO A 39 -3.99 -24.38 -4.51
CA PRO A 39 -3.30 -23.69 -3.42
C PRO A 39 -4.14 -22.53 -2.91
N VAL A 40 -4.07 -22.25 -1.60
CA VAL A 40 -4.78 -21.16 -0.92
C VAL A 40 -3.93 -19.89 -0.95
N PHE A 41 -2.70 -19.97 -0.49
CA PHE A 41 -1.75 -18.84 -0.43
C PHE A 41 -0.65 -18.92 -1.52
N GLY A 42 -0.47 -20.08 -2.17
CA GLY A 42 0.47 -20.25 -3.29
C GLY A 42 0.02 -19.57 -4.58
N THR A 43 -1.17 -18.95 -4.60
CA THR A 43 -1.68 -18.11 -5.67
C THR A 43 -1.60 -16.65 -5.30
N GLY A 44 -1.88 -15.76 -6.28
CA GLY A 44 -2.04 -14.34 -6.02
C GLY A 44 -3.24 -14.05 -5.11
N GLY A 45 -3.13 -13.00 -4.29
CA GLY A 45 -4.20 -12.61 -3.37
C GLY A 45 -3.97 -11.22 -2.78
N LEU A 46 -4.95 -10.74 -2.01
CA LEU A 46 -4.91 -9.42 -1.39
C LEU A 46 -3.69 -9.24 -0.47
N LEU A 47 -3.30 -10.30 0.27
CA LEU A 47 -2.15 -10.27 1.16
C LEU A 47 -0.85 -9.99 0.40
N TRP A 48 -0.59 -10.75 -0.64
CA TRP A 48 0.63 -10.61 -1.42
C TRP A 48 0.67 -9.33 -2.23
N ALA A 49 -0.46 -8.90 -2.76
CA ALA A 49 -0.62 -7.62 -3.42
C ALA A 49 -0.30 -6.46 -2.48
N SER A 50 -0.82 -6.49 -1.24
CA SER A 50 -0.57 -5.45 -0.24
C SER A 50 0.90 -5.40 0.20
N LEU A 51 1.56 -6.56 0.40
CA LEU A 51 2.98 -6.63 0.72
C LEU A 51 3.86 -6.13 -0.44
N THR A 52 3.50 -6.45 -1.67
CA THR A 52 4.21 -5.97 -2.87
C THR A 52 4.11 -4.45 -3.01
N LEU A 53 2.91 -3.89 -2.78
CA LEU A 53 2.72 -2.43 -2.76
C LEU A 53 3.46 -1.77 -1.60
N ALA A 54 3.47 -2.37 -0.42
CA ALA A 54 4.22 -1.88 0.72
C ALA A 54 5.73 -1.82 0.39
N LEU A 55 6.27 -2.87 -0.23
CA LEU A 55 7.67 -2.92 -0.64
C LEU A 55 8.01 -1.84 -1.68
N LEU A 56 7.10 -1.61 -2.64
CA LEU A 56 7.26 -0.58 -3.67
C LEU A 56 7.26 0.84 -3.07
N THR A 57 6.42 1.10 -2.08
CA THR A 57 6.27 2.42 -1.47
C THR A 57 7.28 2.67 -0.34
N LEU A 58 7.88 1.62 0.20
CA LEU A 58 8.84 1.67 1.31
C LEU A 58 9.97 2.69 1.10
N PRO A 59 10.66 2.77 -0.06
CA PRO A 59 11.72 3.75 -0.28
C PRO A 59 11.26 5.20 -0.13
N VAL A 60 10.04 5.50 -0.55
CA VAL A 60 9.46 6.86 -0.43
C VAL A 60 9.24 7.21 1.04
N VAL A 61 8.73 6.27 1.83
CA VAL A 61 8.51 6.46 3.27
C VAL A 61 9.82 6.61 4.01
N ILE A 62 10.85 5.82 3.65
CA ILE A 62 12.18 5.89 4.27
C ILE A 62 12.80 7.28 4.04
N VAL A 63 12.86 7.73 2.79
CA VAL A 63 13.47 9.03 2.45
C VAL A 63 12.72 10.18 3.12
N ALA A 64 11.39 10.19 3.05
CA ALA A 64 10.59 11.23 3.70
C ALA A 64 10.74 11.23 5.23
N THR A 65 10.91 10.05 5.84
CA THR A 65 11.17 9.93 7.28
C THR A 65 12.54 10.46 7.64
N GLU A 66 13.56 10.12 6.85
CA GLU A 66 14.93 10.62 7.04
C GLU A 66 14.98 12.15 6.93
N GLU A 67 14.37 12.73 5.91
CA GLU A 67 14.25 14.19 5.72
C GLU A 67 13.51 14.84 6.89
N ALA A 68 12.41 14.26 7.35
CA ALA A 68 11.64 14.78 8.47
C ALA A 68 12.43 14.74 9.79
N LEU A 69 13.22 13.71 10.02
CA LEU A 69 14.10 13.61 11.18
C LEU A 69 15.29 14.59 11.09
N ALA A 70 15.86 14.76 9.89
CA ALA A 70 16.94 15.73 9.66
C ALA A 70 16.49 17.18 9.81
N ALA A 71 15.23 17.49 9.51
CA ALA A 71 14.65 18.82 9.66
C ALA A 71 14.51 19.29 11.12
N VAL A 72 14.64 18.40 12.11
CA VAL A 72 14.60 18.79 13.53
C VAL A 72 15.92 19.46 13.93
N PRO A 73 15.89 20.73 14.40
CA PRO A 73 17.08 21.50 14.74
C PRO A 73 17.98 20.79 15.77
N ASN A 74 19.29 20.84 15.56
CA ASN A 74 20.27 20.23 16.48
C ASN A 74 20.25 20.89 17.86
N SER A 75 19.96 22.18 17.95
CA SER A 75 19.84 22.90 19.23
C SER A 75 18.84 22.25 20.19
N MET A 76 17.77 21.64 19.67
CA MET A 76 16.79 20.92 20.50
C MET A 76 17.33 19.61 21.04
N ARG A 77 18.18 18.94 20.26
CA ARG A 77 18.85 17.69 20.67
C ARG A 77 19.90 18.02 21.75
N GLU A 78 20.70 19.05 21.50
CA GLU A 78 21.74 19.53 22.43
C GLU A 78 21.14 20.03 23.73
N GLY A 79 20.06 20.82 23.68
CA GLY A 79 19.33 21.28 24.88
C GLY A 79 18.79 20.13 25.71
N SER A 80 18.27 19.06 25.06
CA SER A 80 17.85 17.86 25.76
C SER A 80 19.00 17.13 26.45
N TYR A 81 20.14 17.02 25.78
CA TYR A 81 21.33 16.40 26.37
C TYR A 81 21.88 17.23 27.52
N ALA A 82 21.88 18.56 27.39
CA ALA A 82 22.30 19.49 28.45
C ALA A 82 21.44 19.36 29.73
N CYS A 83 20.15 18.99 29.56
CA CYS A 83 19.27 18.65 30.68
C CYS A 83 19.45 17.23 31.23
N GLY A 84 20.48 16.49 30.78
CA GLY A 84 20.78 15.15 31.26
C GLY A 84 19.95 14.02 30.63
N ALA A 85 19.18 14.31 29.56
CA ALA A 85 18.37 13.28 28.90
C ALA A 85 19.26 12.30 28.11
N GLY A 86 18.97 11.02 28.21
CA GLY A 86 19.60 10.00 27.39
C GLY A 86 19.17 10.07 25.92
N LYS A 87 19.98 9.47 25.02
CA LYS A 87 19.74 9.46 23.56
C LYS A 87 18.33 8.97 23.18
N TRP A 88 17.88 7.86 23.79
CA TRP A 88 16.56 7.29 23.54
C TRP A 88 15.43 8.22 24.00
N GLN A 89 15.61 8.85 25.14
CA GLN A 89 14.64 9.79 25.71
C GLN A 89 14.51 11.04 24.81
N THR A 90 15.62 11.58 24.32
CA THR A 90 15.67 12.69 23.36
C THR A 90 14.95 12.33 22.06
N ILE A 91 15.21 11.15 21.50
CA ILE A 91 14.56 10.69 20.27
C ILE A 91 13.04 10.58 20.50
N ARG A 92 12.61 9.88 21.54
CA ARG A 92 11.18 9.58 21.77
C ARG A 92 10.36 10.80 22.17
N ARG A 93 10.93 11.72 22.97
CA ARG A 93 10.17 12.85 23.56
C ARG A 93 10.32 14.16 22.79
N ILE A 94 11.40 14.33 22.01
CA ILE A 94 11.69 15.59 21.32
C ILE A 94 11.73 15.39 19.82
N VAL A 95 12.58 14.50 19.31
CA VAL A 95 12.83 14.39 17.87
C VAL A 95 11.62 13.80 17.15
N LEU A 96 11.12 12.65 17.61
CA LEU A 96 10.05 11.93 16.95
C LEU A 96 8.72 12.73 16.90
N PRO A 97 8.24 13.34 17.98
CA PRO A 97 7.02 14.15 17.93
C PRO A 97 7.12 15.35 16.98
N ARG A 98 8.31 15.94 16.84
CA ARG A 98 8.54 17.07 15.92
C ARG A 98 8.70 16.64 14.47
N ALA A 99 9.27 15.48 14.22
CA ALA A 99 9.38 14.88 12.90
C ALA A 99 8.05 14.30 12.39
N LEU A 100 7.12 13.94 13.29
CA LEU A 100 5.88 13.24 12.95
C LEU A 100 5.05 13.90 11.84
N PRO A 101 4.86 15.23 11.77
CA PRO A 101 4.14 15.85 10.66
C PRO A 101 4.80 15.64 9.29
N GLY A 102 6.13 15.60 9.26
CA GLY A 102 6.90 15.30 8.04
C GLY A 102 6.78 13.82 7.64
N ILE A 103 6.91 12.91 8.61
CA ILE A 103 6.73 11.47 8.41
C ILE A 103 5.32 11.17 7.86
N MET A 104 4.28 11.78 8.45
CA MET A 104 2.90 11.63 7.97
C MET A 104 2.72 12.15 6.54
N THR A 105 3.48 13.19 6.16
CA THR A 105 3.48 13.67 4.78
C THR A 105 4.02 12.63 3.82
N GLY A 106 5.14 11.99 4.15
CA GLY A 106 5.74 10.93 3.36
C GLY A 106 4.82 9.72 3.24
N LEU A 107 4.15 9.34 4.33
CA LEU A 107 3.18 8.25 4.33
C LEU A 107 2.00 8.53 3.39
N ILE A 108 1.43 9.73 3.44
CA ILE A 108 0.33 10.13 2.56
C ILE A 108 0.78 10.11 1.09
N LEU A 109 1.98 10.60 0.80
CA LEU A 109 2.54 10.59 -0.55
C LEU A 109 2.74 9.15 -1.06
N ALA A 110 3.22 8.26 -0.19
CA ALA A 110 3.38 6.85 -0.50
C ALA A 110 2.03 6.17 -0.78
N MET A 111 1.00 6.46 0.01
CA MET A 111 -0.37 5.94 -0.21
C MET A 111 -0.96 6.46 -1.54
N ALA A 112 -0.81 7.74 -1.83
CA ALA A 112 -1.28 8.34 -3.08
C ALA A 112 -0.61 7.70 -4.31
N ARG A 113 0.68 7.39 -4.21
CA ARG A 113 1.41 6.67 -5.25
C ARG A 113 0.89 5.24 -5.39
N GLY A 114 0.78 4.50 -4.29
CA GLY A 114 0.31 3.10 -4.29
C GLY A 114 -1.10 2.94 -4.86
N ALA A 115 -1.98 3.91 -4.64
CA ALA A 115 -3.35 3.89 -5.16
C ALA A 115 -3.45 3.94 -6.70
N GLY A 116 -2.42 4.46 -7.38
CA GLY A 116 -2.35 4.53 -8.84
C GLY A 116 -1.56 3.38 -9.50
N GLU A 117 -0.97 2.48 -8.72
CA GLU A 117 -0.14 1.40 -9.28
C GLU A 117 -0.98 0.24 -9.79
N VAL A 118 -0.67 -0.23 -11.00
CA VAL A 118 -1.39 -1.31 -11.70
C VAL A 118 -0.49 -2.51 -11.97
N ALA A 119 0.69 -2.26 -12.56
CA ALA A 119 1.57 -3.30 -13.08
C ALA A 119 1.96 -4.38 -12.05
N PRO A 120 2.40 -4.05 -10.82
CA PRO A 120 2.70 -5.08 -9.83
C PRO A 120 1.45 -5.86 -9.38
N LEU A 121 0.29 -5.21 -9.31
CA LEU A 121 -0.95 -5.85 -8.89
C LEU A 121 -1.45 -6.88 -9.89
N MET A 122 -1.28 -6.61 -11.20
CA MET A 122 -1.64 -7.54 -12.27
C MET A 122 -0.93 -8.89 -12.16
N LEU A 123 0.27 -8.91 -11.57
CA LEU A 123 1.04 -10.14 -11.41
C LEU A 123 0.72 -10.90 -10.11
N VAL A 124 0.33 -10.17 -9.05
CA VAL A 124 0.33 -10.74 -7.67
C VAL A 124 -1.06 -11.03 -7.13
N GLY A 125 -2.14 -10.50 -7.72
CA GLY A 125 -3.45 -10.76 -7.09
C GLY A 125 -4.67 -10.24 -7.81
N VAL A 126 -4.50 -9.59 -8.96
CA VAL A 126 -5.66 -9.09 -9.73
C VAL A 126 -6.18 -10.16 -10.67
N LYS A 127 -7.49 -10.39 -10.63
CA LYS A 127 -8.19 -11.31 -11.51
C LYS A 127 -9.30 -10.59 -12.28
N LYS A 128 -9.55 -11.04 -13.52
CA LYS A 128 -10.59 -10.46 -14.39
C LYS A 128 -12.00 -10.59 -13.82
N LEU A 129 -12.29 -11.72 -13.18
CA LEU A 129 -13.56 -12.06 -12.54
C LEU A 129 -13.26 -12.60 -11.15
N ALA A 130 -13.25 -11.73 -10.15
CA ALA A 130 -13.28 -12.15 -8.76
C ALA A 130 -14.75 -12.41 -8.38
N LEU A 131 -15.09 -13.68 -8.19
CA LEU A 131 -16.46 -14.07 -7.82
C LEU A 131 -16.77 -13.70 -6.38
N ASP A 132 -15.77 -13.77 -5.51
CA ASP A 132 -15.88 -13.49 -4.09
C ASP A 132 -15.09 -12.24 -3.72
N LEU A 133 -15.71 -11.39 -2.93
CA LEU A 133 -15.02 -10.20 -2.40
C LEU A 133 -14.03 -10.59 -1.30
N PRO A 134 -12.87 -9.91 -1.20
CA PRO A 134 -11.93 -10.11 -0.09
C PRO A 134 -12.51 -9.73 1.28
N VAL A 135 -13.61 -8.98 1.30
CA VAL A 135 -14.33 -8.60 2.51
C VAL A 135 -15.80 -8.99 2.32
N ASP A 136 -16.29 -9.89 3.15
CA ASP A 136 -17.67 -10.36 3.13
C ASP A 136 -18.24 -10.50 4.55
N GLY A 137 -19.51 -10.94 4.66
CA GLY A 137 -20.20 -11.15 5.95
C GLY A 137 -19.87 -12.47 6.65
N SER A 138 -19.05 -13.34 6.05
CA SER A 138 -18.65 -14.63 6.62
C SER A 138 -17.41 -14.48 7.50
N PHE A 139 -17.35 -15.21 8.62
CA PHE A 139 -16.15 -15.22 9.47
C PHE A 139 -14.97 -15.84 8.69
N PRO A 140 -13.77 -15.23 8.65
CA PRO A 140 -13.23 -14.13 9.47
C PRO A 140 -13.47 -12.70 8.93
N PHE A 141 -14.44 -12.44 8.08
CA PHE A 141 -14.84 -11.15 7.48
C PHE A 141 -13.83 -10.54 6.50
N ILE A 142 -12.55 -10.87 6.64
CA ILE A 142 -11.47 -10.45 5.74
C ILE A 142 -10.74 -11.69 5.28
N HIS A 143 -10.69 -11.88 3.97
CA HIS A 143 -10.09 -13.03 3.30
C HIS A 143 -8.86 -12.59 2.52
N PRO A 144 -7.68 -12.58 3.15
CA PRO A 144 -6.45 -12.06 2.55
C PRO A 144 -5.89 -12.95 1.44
N GLU A 145 -6.33 -14.20 1.38
CA GLU A 145 -6.00 -15.18 0.33
C GLU A 145 -6.73 -14.91 -0.99
N ARG A 146 -7.88 -14.22 -0.94
CA ARG A 146 -8.70 -14.03 -2.14
C ARG A 146 -8.10 -13.04 -3.11
N GLU A 147 -8.26 -13.34 -4.37
CA GLU A 147 -7.96 -12.44 -5.49
C GLU A 147 -9.01 -11.32 -5.57
N PHE A 148 -8.66 -10.21 -6.17
CA PHE A 148 -9.56 -9.06 -6.26
C PHE A 148 -9.50 -8.41 -7.64
N MET A 149 -10.55 -7.68 -8.00
CA MET A 149 -10.58 -6.87 -9.20
C MET A 149 -10.14 -5.44 -8.87
N HIS A 150 -9.27 -4.88 -9.71
CA HIS A 150 -8.79 -3.52 -9.59
C HIS A 150 -9.32 -2.66 -10.74
N LEU A 151 -9.85 -1.47 -10.45
CA LEU A 151 -10.46 -0.60 -11.47
C LEU A 151 -9.53 -0.26 -12.63
N ALA A 152 -8.25 -0.02 -12.35
CA ALA A 152 -7.29 0.29 -13.40
C ALA A 152 -6.97 -0.93 -14.29
N TYR A 153 -7.00 -2.15 -13.72
CA TYR A 153 -6.92 -3.36 -14.51
C TYR A 153 -8.18 -3.54 -15.39
N LEU A 154 -9.35 -3.22 -14.87
CA LEU A 154 -10.60 -3.28 -15.64
C LEU A 154 -10.56 -2.30 -16.84
N ILE A 155 -10.00 -1.09 -16.66
CA ILE A 155 -9.78 -0.15 -17.77
C ILE A 155 -8.90 -0.79 -18.85
N TYR A 156 -7.80 -1.42 -18.45
CA TYR A 156 -6.91 -2.12 -19.38
C TYR A 156 -7.60 -3.28 -20.08
N ASP A 157 -8.30 -4.13 -19.36
CA ASP A 157 -8.98 -5.30 -19.92
C ASP A 157 -10.10 -4.90 -20.89
N VAL A 158 -10.98 -3.99 -20.47
CA VAL A 158 -12.10 -3.51 -21.32
C VAL A 158 -11.61 -2.67 -22.50
N GLY A 159 -10.59 -1.84 -22.28
CA GLY A 159 -10.09 -0.93 -23.32
C GLY A 159 -9.24 -1.60 -24.39
N PHE A 160 -8.46 -2.62 -24.01
CA PHE A 160 -7.47 -3.22 -24.92
C PHE A 160 -7.71 -4.70 -25.24
N GLN A 161 -8.46 -5.43 -24.41
CA GLN A 161 -8.71 -6.86 -24.60
C GLN A 161 -10.15 -7.16 -25.01
N SER A 162 -11.03 -6.15 -25.08
CA SER A 162 -12.40 -6.34 -25.57
C SER A 162 -12.42 -6.62 -27.07
N PRO A 163 -13.22 -7.58 -27.53
CA PRO A 163 -13.40 -7.85 -28.97
C PRO A 163 -13.94 -6.67 -29.75
N ASP A 164 -14.76 -5.82 -29.11
CA ASP A 164 -15.29 -4.58 -29.68
C ASP A 164 -14.85 -3.40 -28.82
N SER A 165 -13.70 -2.85 -29.17
CA SER A 165 -13.12 -1.70 -28.46
C SER A 165 -13.94 -0.41 -28.64
N GLN A 166 -14.68 -0.25 -29.73
CA GLN A 166 -15.50 0.94 -29.97
C GLN A 166 -16.76 0.95 -29.08
N ALA A 167 -17.43 -0.18 -28.97
CA ALA A 167 -18.58 -0.32 -28.06
C ALA A 167 -18.15 -0.22 -26.57
N ALA A 168 -16.94 -0.58 -26.24
CA ALA A 168 -16.39 -0.52 -24.89
C ALA A 168 -15.97 0.90 -24.44
N GLN A 169 -15.71 1.83 -25.35
CA GLN A 169 -15.20 3.17 -25.04
C GLN A 169 -16.02 3.94 -23.99
N PRO A 170 -17.35 4.03 -24.02
CA PRO A 170 -18.11 4.75 -23.01
C PRO A 170 -17.91 4.17 -21.60
N LEU A 171 -17.79 2.85 -21.50
CA LEU A 171 -17.55 2.16 -20.24
C LEU A 171 -16.14 2.47 -19.73
N VAL A 172 -15.12 2.45 -20.60
CA VAL A 172 -13.73 2.80 -20.25
C VAL A 172 -13.64 4.22 -19.71
N PHE A 173 -14.30 5.20 -20.36
CA PHE A 173 -14.32 6.59 -19.89
C PHE A 173 -15.02 6.71 -18.53
N THR A 174 -16.12 6.01 -18.33
CA THR A 174 -16.84 6.02 -17.05
C THR A 174 -16.01 5.46 -15.92
N ILE A 175 -15.36 4.31 -16.13
CA ILE A 175 -14.49 3.67 -15.12
C ILE A 175 -13.27 4.53 -14.84
N THR A 176 -12.67 5.13 -15.88
CA THR A 176 -11.53 6.05 -15.74
C THR A 176 -11.92 7.28 -14.92
N PHE A 177 -13.08 7.89 -15.20
CA PHE A 177 -13.58 9.01 -14.43
C PHE A 177 -13.81 8.63 -12.97
N LEU A 178 -14.42 7.47 -12.72
CA LEU A 178 -14.65 6.96 -11.38
C LEU A 178 -13.32 6.74 -10.63
N LEU A 179 -12.33 6.14 -11.28
CA LEU A 179 -11.00 5.89 -10.69
C LEU A 179 -10.32 7.22 -10.31
N VAL A 180 -10.31 8.19 -11.24
CA VAL A 180 -9.72 9.52 -10.99
C VAL A 180 -10.46 10.23 -9.85
N ALA A 181 -11.79 10.16 -9.81
CA ALA A 181 -12.57 10.75 -8.74
C ALA A 181 -12.26 10.12 -7.36
N ILE A 182 -12.15 8.79 -7.28
CA ILE A 182 -11.78 8.08 -6.05
C ILE A 182 -10.38 8.50 -5.60
N ILE A 183 -9.39 8.50 -6.49
CA ILE A 183 -8.01 8.91 -6.17
C ILE A 183 -7.96 10.36 -5.70
N ALA A 184 -8.68 11.26 -6.36
CA ALA A 184 -8.77 12.67 -5.97
C ALA A 184 -9.40 12.84 -4.58
N LEU A 185 -10.50 12.14 -4.29
CA LEU A 185 -11.14 12.16 -2.99
C LEU A 185 -10.24 11.62 -1.88
N LEU A 186 -9.54 10.51 -2.12
CA LEU A 186 -8.57 9.95 -1.17
C LEU A 186 -7.43 10.93 -0.90
N ASN A 187 -6.89 11.58 -1.93
CA ASN A 187 -5.83 12.57 -1.77
C ASN A 187 -6.31 13.81 -1.00
N ILE A 188 -7.50 14.31 -1.28
CA ILE A 188 -8.10 15.43 -0.55
C ILE A 188 -8.30 15.05 0.93
N ALA A 189 -8.85 13.87 1.20
CA ALA A 189 -9.04 13.37 2.56
C ALA A 189 -7.69 13.24 3.30
N ALA A 190 -6.66 12.71 2.64
CA ALA A 190 -5.31 12.58 3.18
C ALA A 190 -4.68 13.95 3.50
N ILE A 191 -4.80 14.93 2.59
CA ILE A 191 -4.32 16.31 2.82
C ILE A 191 -5.08 16.97 3.97
N TRP A 192 -6.39 16.79 4.04
CA TRP A 192 -7.21 17.32 5.13
C TRP A 192 -6.81 16.70 6.48
N LEU A 193 -6.64 15.38 6.54
CA LEU A 193 -6.17 14.68 7.74
C LEU A 193 -4.80 15.17 8.19
N ARG A 194 -3.85 15.32 7.24
CA ARG A 194 -2.53 15.89 7.50
C ARG A 194 -2.63 17.30 8.11
N SER A 195 -3.46 18.16 7.52
CA SER A 195 -3.61 19.56 7.99
C SER A 195 -4.18 19.59 9.42
N ARG A 196 -5.13 18.71 9.71
CA ARG A 196 -5.73 18.57 11.06
C ARG A 196 -4.73 18.05 12.10
N LEU A 197 -3.94 17.05 11.74
CA LEU A 197 -2.89 16.51 12.60
C LEU A 197 -1.81 17.58 12.87
N ARG A 198 -1.32 18.26 11.83
CA ARG A 198 -0.33 19.30 11.97
C ARG A 198 -0.76 20.40 12.95
N ARG A 199 -2.01 20.86 12.87
CA ARG A 199 -2.54 21.89 13.79
C ARG A 199 -2.51 21.42 15.25
N ARG A 200 -2.81 20.17 15.55
CA ARG A 200 -2.77 19.61 16.90
C ARG A 200 -1.35 19.56 17.47
N PHE A 201 -0.37 19.18 16.66
CA PHE A 201 1.03 19.09 17.10
C PHE A 201 1.70 20.46 17.22
N THR A 202 1.30 21.46 16.43
CA THR A 202 1.82 22.83 16.55
C THR A 202 1.23 23.57 17.76
N ALA A 203 -0.04 23.31 18.11
CA ALA A 203 -0.69 23.93 19.27
C ALA A 203 -0.14 23.46 20.65
N GLN A 204 0.58 22.33 20.69
CA GLN A 204 1.24 21.83 21.91
C GLN A 204 2.66 22.38 22.12
N GLN A 205 3.09 23.34 21.30
CA GLN A 205 4.45 23.92 21.34
C GLN A 205 4.54 25.29 22.05
N PHE A 206 3.42 25.76 22.61
CA PHE A 206 3.36 26.98 23.42
C PHE A 206 2.90 26.69 24.84
#